data_1989bb4a901f6a574a8abc1c9358ba0a
#
_entry.id   1989bb4a901f6a574a8abc1c9358ba0a
#
_cell.length_a   1.000
_cell.length_b   1.000
_cell.length_c   1.000
_cell.angle_alpha   90.00
_cell.angle_beta   90.00
_cell.angle_gamma   90.00
#
_symmetry.space_group_name_H-M   'P 1'
#
loop_
_entity.id
_entity.type
_entity.pdbx_description
1 polymer ?
#
loop_
_entity_poly.entity_id
_entity_poly.type
_entity_poly.pdbx_seq_one_letter_code
_entity_poly.pdbx_strand_id
1 'polypeptide(L)'
;MKQELRHRLFALGPFVGLVLVIVFFAVASGAPERYLSGHNLRVVLAQTVIVAVGAIGMTLVIVSGGIDLSVGSVIALTGVVCALGLREGWPPLLPVLVAVGTGALVGLVNALAITRLRVVPFIATLGMLGIARGAAKWLADQSTVDSPTSWVNELAVTFPPADWMLVAPGVWVTLGLAVLMAFVLRRTVFGRRVFALGSNEAAARACGIAVDRLKLAIYSVAGLFFGLAGVMQMSRLRQGDPTVAIGTELDVIAAVVIGGGSLSGGEGSILGSMVGALVMAFLRNGSQQMGWPTYVQEILIGVIIVAAVAVDRWRHARGGEE
;
A
#
# COMPACT_ATOMS: atom_id res chain seq x y z
N MET A 1 10.40 -0.40 -33.29
CA MET A 1 8.93 -0.32 -33.45
C MET A 1 8.18 -1.46 -32.71
N LYS A 2 8.52 -2.75 -32.91
CA LYS A 2 7.85 -3.87 -32.19
C LYS A 2 8.11 -3.88 -30.69
N GLN A 3 9.30 -3.54 -30.21
CA GLN A 3 9.63 -3.45 -28.78
C GLN A 3 8.93 -2.28 -28.07
N GLU A 4 8.83 -1.10 -28.69
CA GLU A 4 8.10 0.04 -28.15
C GLU A 4 6.60 -0.22 -28.05
N LEU A 5 6.02 -0.87 -29.08
CA LEU A 5 4.59 -1.24 -29.06
C LEU A 5 4.32 -2.27 -27.95
N ARG A 6 5.22 -3.21 -27.76
CA ARG A 6 5.16 -4.23 -26.71
C ARG A 6 5.25 -3.58 -25.30
N HIS A 7 6.16 -2.62 -25.11
CA HIS A 7 6.29 -1.87 -23.85
C HIS A 7 5.04 -1.04 -23.53
N ARG A 8 4.44 -0.39 -24.54
CA ARG A 8 3.19 0.37 -24.38
C ARG A 8 1.99 -0.52 -24.08
N LEU A 9 1.88 -1.68 -24.72
CA LEU A 9 0.82 -2.66 -24.45
C LEU A 9 0.92 -3.21 -23.02
N PHE A 10 2.11 -3.45 -22.51
CA PHE A 10 2.29 -3.89 -21.12
C PHE A 10 1.99 -2.82 -20.08
N ALA A 11 2.27 -1.54 -20.38
CA ALA A 11 1.88 -0.44 -19.50
C ALA A 11 0.36 -0.29 -19.39
N LEU A 12 -0.42 -0.78 -20.34
CA LEU A 12 -1.88 -0.80 -20.33
C LEU A 12 -2.47 -1.98 -19.54
N GLY A 13 -1.67 -3.02 -19.24
CA GLY A 13 -2.15 -4.23 -18.55
C GLY A 13 -2.95 -3.96 -17.28
N PRO A 14 -2.44 -3.16 -16.31
CA PRO A 14 -3.18 -2.81 -15.09
C PRO A 14 -4.52 -2.14 -15.36
N PHE A 15 -4.59 -1.26 -16.38
CA PHE A 15 -5.84 -0.57 -16.75
C PHE A 15 -6.85 -1.53 -17.36
N VAL A 16 -6.40 -2.47 -18.19
CA VAL A 16 -7.27 -3.52 -18.74
C VAL A 16 -7.79 -4.39 -17.62
N GLY A 17 -6.95 -4.77 -16.66
CA GLY A 17 -7.35 -5.52 -15.47
C GLY A 17 -8.42 -4.77 -14.65
N LEU A 18 -8.24 -3.47 -14.44
CA LEU A 18 -9.22 -2.62 -13.75
C LEU A 18 -10.57 -2.62 -14.47
N VAL A 19 -10.57 -2.38 -15.78
CA VAL A 19 -11.80 -2.37 -16.58
C VAL A 19 -12.50 -3.73 -16.52
N LEU A 20 -11.74 -4.84 -16.65
CA LEU A 20 -12.29 -6.19 -16.58
C LEU A 20 -12.95 -6.47 -15.23
N VAL A 21 -12.34 -6.09 -14.12
CA VAL A 21 -12.91 -6.27 -12.78
C VAL A 21 -14.18 -5.43 -12.61
N ILE A 22 -14.15 -4.17 -13.04
CA ILE A 22 -15.35 -3.30 -12.98
C ILE A 22 -16.49 -3.89 -13.80
N VAL A 23 -16.25 -4.28 -15.05
CA VAL A 23 -17.26 -4.83 -15.93
C VAL A 23 -17.79 -6.16 -15.39
N PHE A 24 -16.91 -7.04 -14.93
CA PHE A 24 -17.31 -8.32 -14.33
C PHE A 24 -18.29 -8.12 -13.18
N PHE A 25 -17.97 -7.30 -12.18
CA PHE A 25 -18.86 -7.08 -11.05
C PHE A 25 -20.09 -6.26 -11.40
N ALA A 26 -20.01 -5.31 -12.33
CA ALA A 26 -21.19 -4.58 -12.81
C ALA A 26 -22.24 -5.53 -13.43
N VAL A 27 -21.78 -6.51 -14.23
CA VAL A 27 -22.68 -7.49 -14.85
C VAL A 27 -23.12 -8.55 -13.84
N ALA A 28 -22.17 -9.11 -13.06
CA ALA A 28 -22.43 -10.20 -12.12
C ALA A 28 -23.34 -9.78 -10.95
N SER A 29 -23.33 -8.52 -10.54
CA SER A 29 -24.20 -8.01 -9.48
C SER A 29 -25.68 -7.98 -9.87
N GLY A 30 -26.01 -8.11 -11.16
CA GLY A 30 -27.37 -7.97 -11.66
C GLY A 30 -27.97 -6.55 -11.53
N ALA A 31 -27.19 -5.58 -11.02
CA ALA A 31 -27.59 -4.20 -10.81
C ALA A 31 -26.46 -3.22 -11.18
N PRO A 32 -26.06 -3.15 -12.47
CA PRO A 32 -24.91 -2.36 -12.91
C PRO A 32 -25.06 -0.87 -12.54
N GLU A 33 -26.27 -0.33 -12.58
CA GLU A 33 -26.56 1.06 -12.20
C GLU A 33 -26.22 1.34 -10.73
N ARG A 34 -26.50 0.39 -9.83
CA ARG A 34 -26.16 0.50 -8.41
C ARG A 34 -24.65 0.37 -8.21
N TYR A 35 -24.01 -0.60 -8.87
CA TYR A 35 -22.58 -0.84 -8.75
C TYR A 35 -21.75 0.36 -9.26
N LEU A 36 -22.15 0.97 -10.36
CA LEU A 36 -21.51 2.15 -10.96
C LEU A 36 -22.03 3.48 -10.42
N SER A 37 -22.93 3.46 -9.43
CA SER A 37 -23.48 4.70 -8.85
C SER A 37 -22.38 5.56 -8.22
N GLY A 38 -22.59 6.89 -8.24
CA GLY A 38 -21.67 7.83 -7.59
C GLY A 38 -21.50 7.57 -6.09
N HIS A 39 -22.54 7.03 -5.42
CA HIS A 39 -22.47 6.60 -4.03
C HIS A 39 -21.45 5.46 -3.86
N ASN A 40 -21.58 4.39 -4.66
CA ASN A 40 -20.65 3.26 -4.56
C ASN A 40 -19.22 3.63 -4.96
N LEU A 41 -19.05 4.49 -5.96
CA LEU A 41 -17.71 4.98 -6.33
C LEU A 41 -17.03 5.75 -5.19
N ARG A 42 -17.77 6.53 -4.41
CA ARG A 42 -17.25 7.20 -3.21
C ARG A 42 -16.83 6.18 -2.15
N VAL A 43 -17.62 5.12 -1.94
CA VAL A 43 -17.26 4.02 -1.02
C VAL A 43 -15.96 3.35 -1.47
N VAL A 44 -15.86 2.97 -2.74
CA VAL A 44 -14.66 2.36 -3.30
C VAL A 44 -13.44 3.25 -3.13
N LEU A 45 -13.54 4.54 -3.48
CA LEU A 45 -12.43 5.48 -3.38
C LEU A 45 -11.98 5.67 -1.93
N ALA A 46 -12.90 5.80 -0.97
CA ALA A 46 -12.57 5.91 0.45
C ALA A 46 -11.88 4.63 0.98
N GLN A 47 -12.32 3.45 0.53
CA GLN A 47 -11.68 2.17 0.89
C GLN A 47 -10.29 2.03 0.25
N THR A 48 -10.10 2.54 -0.96
CA THR A 48 -8.83 2.47 -1.69
C THR A 48 -7.71 3.23 -0.98
N VAL A 49 -8.01 4.32 -0.26
CA VAL A 49 -7.02 5.22 0.37
C VAL A 49 -5.97 4.44 1.18
N ILE A 50 -6.40 3.48 2.00
CA ILE A 50 -5.51 2.76 2.92
C ILE A 50 -4.52 1.89 2.15
N VAL A 51 -5.03 1.08 1.21
CA VAL A 51 -4.22 0.20 0.36
C VAL A 51 -3.33 1.03 -0.57
N ALA A 52 -3.86 2.12 -1.13
CA ALA A 52 -3.13 3.00 -2.05
C ALA A 52 -1.96 3.71 -1.36
N VAL A 53 -2.18 4.29 -0.17
CA VAL A 53 -1.09 4.92 0.61
C VAL A 53 -0.04 3.86 0.99
N GLY A 54 -0.46 2.68 1.45
CA GLY A 54 0.45 1.56 1.70
C GLY A 54 1.22 1.14 0.46
N ALA A 55 0.54 1.06 -0.71
CA ALA A 55 1.15 0.68 -1.98
C ALA A 55 2.18 1.71 -2.49
N ILE A 56 2.03 3.00 -2.19
CA ILE A 56 3.06 4.01 -2.49
C ILE A 56 4.37 3.64 -1.78
N GLY A 57 4.31 3.36 -0.47
CA GLY A 57 5.48 2.93 0.30
C GLY A 57 6.03 1.59 -0.17
N MET A 58 5.16 0.61 -0.37
CA MET A 58 5.54 -0.74 -0.83
C MET A 58 6.18 -0.74 -2.22
N THR A 59 5.78 0.19 -3.11
CA THR A 59 6.42 0.34 -4.43
C THR A 59 7.91 0.63 -4.30
N LEU A 60 8.32 1.48 -3.35
CA LEU A 60 9.76 1.74 -3.11
C LEU A 60 10.49 0.48 -2.69
N VAL A 61 9.88 -0.29 -1.79
CA VAL A 61 10.46 -1.52 -1.25
C VAL A 61 10.59 -2.57 -2.36
N ILE A 62 9.51 -2.83 -3.11
CA ILE A 62 9.48 -3.84 -4.18
C ILE A 62 10.42 -3.45 -5.32
N VAL A 63 10.40 -2.20 -5.79
CA VAL A 63 11.32 -1.73 -6.83
C VAL A 63 12.79 -1.85 -6.40
N SER A 64 13.10 -1.75 -5.11
CA SER A 64 14.45 -1.97 -4.58
C SER A 64 14.83 -3.44 -4.42
N GLY A 65 13.96 -4.39 -4.76
CA GLY A 65 14.18 -5.84 -4.61
C GLY A 65 13.88 -6.37 -3.21
N GLY A 66 13.14 -5.62 -2.40
CA GLY A 66 12.71 -6.04 -1.06
C GLY A 66 11.22 -6.41 -1.00
N ILE A 67 10.82 -6.99 0.12
CA ILE A 67 9.41 -7.23 0.48
C ILE A 67 9.24 -6.80 1.94
N ASP A 68 8.16 -6.09 2.26
CA ASP A 68 7.82 -5.73 3.63
C ASP A 68 6.45 -6.30 4.01
N LEU A 69 6.46 -7.33 4.86
CA LEU A 69 5.24 -7.96 5.37
C LEU A 69 4.66 -7.26 6.60
N SER A 70 5.39 -6.31 7.18
CA SER A 70 4.95 -5.65 8.41
C SER A 70 3.88 -4.58 8.19
N VAL A 71 3.58 -4.20 6.93
CA VAL A 71 2.68 -3.08 6.59
C VAL A 71 1.34 -3.16 7.31
N GLY A 72 0.65 -4.30 7.33
CA GLY A 72 -0.65 -4.44 8.00
C GLY A 72 -0.55 -4.24 9.51
N SER A 73 0.50 -4.75 10.15
CA SER A 73 0.75 -4.58 11.58
C SER A 73 1.17 -3.15 11.93
N VAL A 74 1.92 -2.49 11.05
CA VAL A 74 2.30 -1.07 11.20
C VAL A 74 1.07 -0.18 11.09
N ILE A 75 0.15 -0.46 10.15
CA ILE A 75 -1.14 0.23 10.03
C ILE A 75 -1.93 0.14 11.35
N ALA A 76 -2.03 -1.07 11.93
CA ALA A 76 -2.72 -1.25 13.20
C ALA A 76 -2.03 -0.50 14.34
N LEU A 77 -0.71 -0.63 14.48
CA LEU A 77 0.08 0.04 15.51
C LEU A 77 -0.07 1.56 15.45
N THR A 78 0.09 2.14 14.27
CA THR A 78 0.05 3.60 14.08
C THR A 78 -1.37 4.16 14.21
N GLY A 79 -2.38 3.37 13.83
CA GLY A 79 -3.78 3.70 14.10
C GLY A 79 -4.09 3.75 15.59
N VAL A 80 -3.59 2.78 16.37
CA VAL A 80 -3.71 2.77 17.84
C VAL A 80 -2.97 3.96 18.46
N VAL A 81 -1.73 4.23 18.03
CA VAL A 81 -0.95 5.38 18.53
C VAL A 81 -1.66 6.71 18.27
N CYS A 82 -2.25 6.87 17.08
CA CYS A 82 -3.03 8.06 16.74
C CYS A 82 -4.28 8.20 17.63
N ALA A 83 -5.05 7.12 17.81
CA ALA A 83 -6.25 7.12 18.62
C ALA A 83 -5.94 7.41 20.10
N LEU A 84 -4.88 6.84 20.65
CA LEU A 84 -4.42 7.10 22.03
C LEU A 84 -4.08 8.58 22.22
N GLY A 85 -3.31 9.19 21.33
CA GLY A 85 -2.97 10.60 21.45
C GLY A 85 -4.19 11.52 21.36
N LEU A 86 -5.18 11.18 20.52
CA LEU A 86 -6.45 11.91 20.45
C LEU A 86 -7.27 11.72 21.73
N ARG A 87 -7.32 10.51 22.29
CA ARG A 87 -8.01 10.20 23.54
C ARG A 87 -7.43 10.97 24.73
N GLU A 88 -6.11 11.14 24.78
CA GLU A 88 -5.41 11.94 25.79
C GLU A 88 -5.57 13.47 25.61
N GLY A 89 -6.35 13.89 24.61
CA GLY A 89 -6.64 15.31 24.37
C GLY A 89 -5.51 16.08 23.69
N TRP A 90 -4.55 15.42 23.04
CA TRP A 90 -3.50 16.13 22.31
C TRP A 90 -4.08 16.89 21.10
N PRO A 91 -3.47 18.03 20.74
CA PRO A 91 -3.85 18.72 19.50
C PRO A 91 -3.81 17.75 18.33
N PRO A 92 -4.86 17.64 17.48
CA PRO A 92 -5.03 16.53 16.52
C PRO A 92 -3.88 16.32 15.52
N LEU A 93 -3.11 17.35 15.22
CA LEU A 93 -1.93 17.23 14.38
C LEU A 93 -0.80 16.41 15.04
N LEU A 94 -0.64 16.52 16.36
CA LEU A 94 0.44 15.85 17.07
C LEU A 94 0.32 14.33 17.06
N PRO A 95 -0.85 13.70 17.37
CA PRO A 95 -1.04 12.27 17.20
C PRO A 95 -0.79 11.77 15.79
N VAL A 96 -1.17 12.54 14.76
CA VAL A 96 -0.89 12.20 13.36
C VAL A 96 0.63 12.14 13.10
N LEU A 97 1.36 13.16 13.53
CA LEU A 97 2.83 13.21 13.36
C LEU A 97 3.53 12.09 14.12
N VAL A 98 3.08 11.79 15.35
CA VAL A 98 3.63 10.69 16.17
C VAL A 98 3.34 9.34 15.51
N ALA A 99 2.12 9.12 15.01
CA ALA A 99 1.75 7.89 14.31
C ALA A 99 2.59 7.68 13.04
N VAL A 100 2.72 8.72 12.20
CA VAL A 100 3.55 8.67 10.99
C VAL A 100 5.03 8.46 11.35
N GLY A 101 5.53 9.14 12.39
CA GLY A 101 6.88 8.95 12.91
C GLY A 101 7.12 7.54 13.45
N THR A 102 6.11 6.93 14.13
CA THR A 102 6.16 5.54 14.57
C THR A 102 6.29 4.59 13.38
N GLY A 103 5.53 4.82 12.31
CA GLY A 103 5.68 4.05 11.07
C GLY A 103 7.09 4.16 10.49
N ALA A 104 7.65 5.38 10.41
CA ALA A 104 9.01 5.60 9.94
C ALA A 104 10.05 4.90 10.82
N LEU A 105 9.87 4.91 12.13
CA LEU A 105 10.75 4.24 13.08
C LEU A 105 10.73 2.72 12.88
N VAL A 106 9.56 2.13 12.70
CA VAL A 106 9.43 0.70 12.38
C VAL A 106 10.15 0.36 11.07
N GLY A 107 9.96 1.18 10.02
CA GLY A 107 10.69 1.02 8.77
C GLY A 107 12.20 1.15 8.94
N LEU A 108 12.66 2.08 9.76
CA LEU A 108 14.09 2.23 10.10
C LEU A 108 14.62 0.99 10.82
N VAL A 109 13.88 0.43 11.78
CA VAL A 109 14.27 -0.80 12.49
C VAL A 109 14.36 -1.98 11.52
N ASN A 110 13.38 -2.14 10.60
CA ASN A 110 13.47 -3.14 9.52
C ASN A 110 14.73 -2.96 8.70
N ALA A 111 15.04 -1.75 8.27
CA ALA A 111 16.23 -1.45 7.48
C ALA A 111 17.53 -1.73 8.24
N LEU A 112 17.59 -1.44 9.55
CA LEU A 112 18.74 -1.76 10.39
C LEU A 112 18.92 -3.28 10.53
N ALA A 113 17.84 -4.04 10.69
CA ALA A 113 17.92 -5.50 10.71
C ALA A 113 18.46 -6.06 9.38
N ILE A 114 18.03 -5.50 8.26
CA ILE A 114 18.46 -5.92 6.92
C ILE A 114 19.93 -5.53 6.66
N THR A 115 20.33 -4.31 7.02
CA THR A 115 21.66 -3.78 6.64
C THR A 115 22.75 -4.10 7.65
N ARG A 116 22.47 -4.04 8.96
CA ARG A 116 23.44 -4.25 10.03
C ARG A 116 23.52 -5.69 10.50
N LEU A 117 22.35 -6.34 10.67
CA LEU A 117 22.28 -7.75 11.06
C LEU A 117 22.31 -8.68 9.85
N ARG A 118 22.24 -8.14 8.63
CA ARG A 118 22.24 -8.89 7.36
C ARG A 118 21.12 -9.94 7.27
N VAL A 119 20.00 -9.68 7.94
CA VAL A 119 18.81 -10.54 7.86
C VAL A 119 18.15 -10.33 6.50
N VAL A 120 17.68 -11.42 5.88
CA VAL A 120 16.95 -11.34 4.62
C VAL A 120 15.70 -10.47 4.82
N PRO A 121 15.37 -9.54 3.90
CA PRO A 121 14.25 -8.60 4.05
C PRO A 121 12.94 -9.25 4.46
N PHE A 122 12.56 -10.34 3.78
CA PHE A 122 11.35 -11.10 4.09
C PHE A 122 11.29 -11.58 5.55
N ILE A 123 12.41 -12.11 6.08
CA ILE A 123 12.47 -12.63 7.47
C ILE A 123 12.43 -11.47 8.49
N ALA A 124 13.15 -10.38 8.21
CA ALA A 124 13.16 -9.20 9.08
C ALA A 124 11.75 -8.60 9.22
N THR A 125 11.05 -8.43 8.10
CA THR A 125 9.72 -7.82 8.09
C THR A 125 8.63 -8.78 8.57
N LEU A 126 8.78 -10.10 8.39
CA LEU A 126 7.92 -11.11 9.01
C LEU A 126 8.05 -11.09 10.55
N GLY A 127 9.27 -10.98 11.08
CA GLY A 127 9.49 -10.78 12.52
C GLY A 127 8.85 -9.49 13.02
N MET A 128 9.01 -8.39 12.25
CA MET A 128 8.43 -7.09 12.59
C MET A 128 6.90 -7.12 12.53
N LEU A 129 6.28 -7.91 11.65
CA LEU A 129 4.82 -8.11 11.63
C LEU A 129 4.33 -8.57 13.01
N GLY A 130 5.00 -9.54 13.62
CA GLY A 130 4.67 -10.01 14.98
C GLY A 130 4.94 -8.94 16.05
N ILE A 131 6.10 -8.29 15.99
CA ILE A 131 6.50 -7.26 16.95
C ILE A 131 5.53 -6.07 16.92
N ALA A 132 5.24 -5.51 15.74
CA ALA A 132 4.35 -4.36 15.61
C ALA A 132 2.91 -4.73 16.00
N ARG A 133 2.45 -5.94 15.66
CA ARG A 133 1.13 -6.44 16.09
C ARG A 133 1.04 -6.62 17.61
N GLY A 134 2.08 -7.17 18.21
CA GLY A 134 2.17 -7.31 19.66
C GLY A 134 2.19 -5.96 20.38
N ALA A 135 2.97 -5.00 19.85
CA ALA A 135 3.04 -3.64 20.38
C ALA A 135 1.67 -2.92 20.27
N ALA A 136 0.96 -3.07 19.13
CA ALA A 136 -0.38 -2.52 18.97
C ALA A 136 -1.36 -3.06 20.03
N LYS A 137 -1.36 -4.39 20.25
CA LYS A 137 -2.19 -5.04 21.25
C LYS A 137 -1.83 -4.60 22.69
N TRP A 138 -0.54 -4.51 22.96
CA TRP A 138 -0.06 -4.07 24.28
C TRP A 138 -0.47 -2.64 24.58
N LEU A 139 -0.26 -1.69 23.65
CA LEU A 139 -0.63 -0.28 23.82
C LEU A 139 -2.15 -0.07 23.96
N ALA A 140 -2.94 -0.89 23.29
CA ALA A 140 -4.39 -0.83 23.29
C ALA A 140 -5.04 -1.69 24.39
N ASP A 141 -4.25 -2.31 25.26
CA ASP A 141 -4.74 -3.27 26.27
C ASP A 141 -5.68 -4.33 25.68
N GLN A 142 -5.29 -4.86 24.51
CA GLN A 142 -6.02 -5.86 23.72
C GLN A 142 -7.46 -5.46 23.32
N SER A 143 -7.81 -4.20 23.45
CA SER A 143 -9.13 -3.66 23.14
C SER A 143 -9.06 -2.59 22.06
N THR A 144 -10.20 -2.12 21.57
CA THR A 144 -10.27 -0.96 20.68
C THR A 144 -10.12 0.34 21.50
N VAL A 145 -9.47 1.32 20.91
CA VAL A 145 -9.25 2.64 21.47
C VAL A 145 -10.14 3.64 20.73
N ASP A 146 -11.20 4.11 21.38
CA ASP A 146 -12.09 5.12 20.80
C ASP A 146 -11.36 6.44 20.56
N SER A 147 -11.62 7.07 19.43
CA SER A 147 -11.08 8.36 19.06
C SER A 147 -12.12 9.45 19.23
N PRO A 148 -11.84 10.50 20.02
CA PRO A 148 -12.68 11.68 20.07
C PRO A 148 -12.86 12.32 18.69
N THR A 149 -14.01 12.95 18.46
CA THR A 149 -14.31 13.61 17.20
C THR A 149 -13.32 14.74 16.93
N SER A 150 -12.65 14.68 15.77
CA SER A 150 -11.70 15.67 15.31
C SER A 150 -11.67 15.67 13.78
N TRP A 151 -11.00 16.65 13.15
CA TRP A 151 -10.83 16.68 11.70
C TRP A 151 -10.09 15.42 11.16
N VAL A 152 -9.31 14.73 12.01
CA VAL A 152 -8.62 13.48 11.63
C VAL A 152 -9.63 12.39 11.29
N ASN A 153 -10.77 12.34 12.01
CA ASN A 153 -11.84 11.37 11.76
C ASN A 153 -12.59 11.62 10.44
N GLU A 154 -12.34 12.76 9.77
CA GLU A 154 -12.98 13.12 8.50
C GLU A 154 -12.13 12.77 7.28
N LEU A 155 -10.85 12.38 7.47
CA LEU A 155 -9.91 12.13 6.36
C LEU A 155 -10.36 10.99 5.44
N ALA A 156 -10.87 9.89 5.98
CA ALA A 156 -11.23 8.69 5.23
C ALA A 156 -12.70 8.28 5.37
N VAL A 157 -13.58 9.24 5.67
CA VAL A 157 -15.04 9.00 5.68
C VAL A 157 -15.56 8.76 4.28
N THR A 158 -16.59 7.93 4.17
CA THR A 158 -17.25 7.64 2.87
C THR A 158 -17.94 8.87 2.29
N PHE A 159 -18.55 9.67 3.15
CA PHE A 159 -19.21 10.92 2.77
C PHE A 159 -18.37 12.09 3.27
N PRO A 160 -17.91 12.96 2.38
CA PRO A 160 -17.13 14.11 2.77
C PRO A 160 -17.95 15.07 3.64
N PRO A 161 -17.30 15.80 4.57
CA PRO A 161 -17.97 16.66 5.52
C PRO A 161 -18.61 17.90 4.90
N ALA A 162 -18.26 18.24 3.66
CA ALA A 162 -18.81 19.40 2.96
C ALA A 162 -19.36 19.00 1.58
N ASP A 163 -20.51 19.55 1.22
CA ASP A 163 -21.24 19.22 -0.02
C ASP A 163 -20.45 19.49 -1.31
N TRP A 164 -19.53 20.46 -1.28
CA TRP A 164 -18.67 20.77 -2.43
C TRP A 164 -17.53 19.73 -2.62
N MET A 165 -17.25 18.90 -1.63
CA MET A 165 -16.23 17.85 -1.73
C MET A 165 -16.84 16.65 -2.45
N LEU A 166 -16.32 16.30 -3.61
CA LEU A 166 -16.77 15.15 -4.39
C LEU A 166 -16.45 13.81 -3.70
N VAL A 167 -15.30 13.74 -3.03
CA VAL A 167 -14.75 12.52 -2.37
C VAL A 167 -14.07 12.89 -1.06
N ALA A 168 -13.79 11.88 -0.22
CA ALA A 168 -13.10 12.05 1.06
C ALA A 168 -11.78 12.83 0.93
N PRO A 169 -11.43 13.69 1.90
CA PRO A 169 -10.17 14.43 1.90
C PRO A 169 -8.93 13.55 1.73
N GLY A 170 -8.94 12.34 2.32
CA GLY A 170 -7.85 11.35 2.21
C GLY A 170 -7.59 10.89 0.77
N VAL A 171 -8.60 10.92 -0.11
CA VAL A 171 -8.40 10.60 -1.54
C VAL A 171 -7.51 11.66 -2.20
N TRP A 172 -7.75 12.95 -1.91
CA TRP A 172 -6.94 14.05 -2.44
C TRP A 172 -5.52 14.02 -1.88
N VAL A 173 -5.37 13.74 -0.58
CA VAL A 173 -4.06 13.54 0.05
C VAL A 173 -3.31 12.39 -0.63
N THR A 174 -3.97 11.26 -0.85
CA THR A 174 -3.37 10.10 -1.51
C THR A 174 -2.93 10.42 -2.94
N LEU A 175 -3.77 11.12 -3.72
CA LEU A 175 -3.40 11.54 -5.08
C LEU A 175 -2.22 12.51 -5.09
N GLY A 176 -2.20 13.49 -4.18
CA GLY A 176 -1.07 14.41 -4.03
C GLY A 176 0.24 13.68 -3.71
N LEU A 177 0.19 12.73 -2.77
CA LEU A 177 1.33 11.89 -2.40
C LEU A 177 1.76 10.97 -3.55
N ALA A 178 0.82 10.41 -4.30
CA ALA A 178 1.12 9.58 -5.46
C ALA A 178 1.84 10.40 -6.55
N VAL A 179 1.38 11.62 -6.85
CA VAL A 179 2.04 12.52 -7.80
C VAL A 179 3.44 12.90 -7.31
N LEU A 180 3.58 13.26 -6.04
CA LEU A 180 4.87 13.58 -5.42
C LEU A 180 5.86 12.40 -5.55
N MET A 181 5.44 11.20 -5.16
CA MET A 181 6.31 10.02 -5.19
C MET A 181 6.57 9.53 -6.62
N ALA A 182 5.63 9.69 -7.54
CA ALA A 182 5.87 9.43 -8.96
C ALA A 182 6.95 10.38 -9.52
N PHE A 183 6.91 11.66 -9.13
CA PHE A 183 7.96 12.62 -9.48
C PHE A 183 9.29 12.23 -8.84
N VAL A 184 9.32 11.91 -7.53
CA VAL A 184 10.54 11.49 -6.82
C VAL A 184 11.17 10.28 -7.50
N LEU A 185 10.40 9.23 -7.78
CA LEU A 185 10.92 8.02 -8.40
C LEU A 185 11.43 8.24 -9.84
N ARG A 186 10.71 9.05 -10.65
CA ARG A 186 11.06 9.23 -12.08
C ARG A 186 12.10 10.30 -12.33
N ARG A 187 12.18 11.34 -11.50
CA ARG A 187 12.96 12.57 -11.79
C ARG A 187 14.14 12.80 -10.86
N THR A 188 14.24 12.14 -9.71
CA THR A 188 15.32 12.40 -8.75
C THR A 188 16.44 11.37 -8.81
N VAL A 189 17.57 11.73 -8.20
CA VAL A 189 18.71 10.80 -8.01
C VAL A 189 18.33 9.64 -7.10
N PHE A 190 17.48 9.91 -6.08
CA PHE A 190 16.97 8.87 -5.18
C PHE A 190 16.24 7.78 -5.97
N GLY A 191 15.28 8.16 -6.82
CA GLY A 191 14.53 7.20 -7.62
C GLY A 191 15.43 6.38 -8.55
N ARG A 192 16.37 7.01 -9.27
CA ARG A 192 17.33 6.29 -10.11
C ARG A 192 18.14 5.26 -9.34
N ARG A 193 18.59 5.61 -8.12
CA ARG A 193 19.33 4.68 -7.25
C ARG A 193 18.45 3.53 -6.75
N VAL A 194 17.16 3.77 -6.46
CA VAL A 194 16.20 2.72 -6.08
C VAL A 194 16.06 1.69 -7.20
N PHE A 195 15.87 2.13 -8.44
CA PHE A 195 15.81 1.23 -9.60
C PHE A 195 17.13 0.49 -9.85
N ALA A 196 18.27 1.19 -9.76
CA ALA A 196 19.58 0.58 -9.92
C ALA A 196 19.85 -0.50 -8.86
N LEU A 197 19.48 -0.24 -7.59
CA LEU A 197 19.58 -1.19 -6.50
C LEU A 197 18.78 -2.46 -6.77
N GLY A 198 17.52 -2.31 -7.20
CA GLY A 198 16.63 -3.44 -7.46
C GLY A 198 17.02 -4.24 -8.70
N SER A 199 17.58 -3.58 -9.73
CA SER A 199 18.04 -4.29 -10.94
C SER A 199 19.27 -5.16 -10.66
N ASN A 200 20.26 -4.64 -9.91
CA ASN A 200 21.44 -5.43 -9.50
C ASN A 200 22.16 -4.72 -8.34
N GLU A 201 22.00 -5.26 -7.12
CA GLU A 201 22.63 -4.71 -5.92
C GLU A 201 24.16 -4.71 -6.01
N ALA A 202 24.77 -5.77 -6.55
CA ALA A 202 26.23 -5.88 -6.65
C ALA A 202 26.79 -4.82 -7.60
N ALA A 203 26.17 -4.63 -8.77
CA ALA A 203 26.55 -3.60 -9.73
C ALA A 203 26.34 -2.20 -9.16
N ALA A 204 25.20 -1.95 -8.48
CA ALA A 204 24.91 -0.67 -7.83
C ALA A 204 25.98 -0.31 -6.80
N ARG A 205 26.42 -1.28 -5.99
CA ARG A 205 27.50 -1.12 -5.00
C ARG A 205 28.85 -0.84 -5.69
N ALA A 206 29.18 -1.55 -6.76
CA ALA A 206 30.38 -1.32 -7.55
C ALA A 206 30.41 0.07 -8.21
N CYS A 207 29.26 0.61 -8.59
CA CYS A 207 29.11 1.97 -9.10
C CYS A 207 29.11 3.07 -7.99
N GLY A 208 29.46 2.73 -6.74
CA GLY A 208 29.59 3.69 -5.65
C GLY A 208 28.29 4.09 -4.96
N ILE A 209 27.16 3.40 -5.21
CA ILE A 209 25.92 3.65 -4.49
C ILE A 209 26.06 3.13 -3.05
N ALA A 210 25.83 4.00 -2.07
CA ALA A 210 25.81 3.63 -0.66
C ALA A 210 24.55 2.82 -0.32
N VAL A 211 24.54 1.53 -0.72
CA VAL A 211 23.37 0.64 -0.70
C VAL A 211 22.73 0.59 0.69
N ASP A 212 23.51 0.48 1.76
CA ASP A 212 22.96 0.35 3.11
C ASP A 212 22.21 1.63 3.53
N ARG A 213 22.77 2.83 3.23
CA ARG A 213 22.10 4.11 3.47
C ARG A 213 20.83 4.25 2.61
N LEU A 214 20.88 3.75 1.38
CA LEU A 214 19.73 3.78 0.49
C LEU A 214 18.61 2.88 1.01
N LYS A 215 18.91 1.67 1.49
CA LYS A 215 17.93 0.78 2.12
C LYS A 215 17.34 1.41 3.39
N LEU A 216 18.15 2.06 4.24
CA LEU A 216 17.65 2.82 5.39
C LEU A 216 16.60 3.86 4.96
N ALA A 217 16.90 4.65 3.93
CA ALA A 217 15.97 5.66 3.43
C ALA A 217 14.69 5.03 2.84
N ILE A 218 14.81 3.97 2.03
CA ILE A 218 13.67 3.30 1.39
C ILE A 218 12.67 2.78 2.42
N TYR A 219 13.14 1.99 3.39
CA TYR A 219 12.25 1.40 4.39
C TYR A 219 11.68 2.44 5.37
N SER A 220 12.47 3.47 5.74
CA SER A 220 11.96 4.56 6.57
C SER A 220 10.88 5.37 5.87
N VAL A 221 11.07 5.69 4.58
CA VAL A 221 10.05 6.38 3.78
C VAL A 221 8.83 5.49 3.56
N ALA A 222 9.01 4.19 3.29
CA ALA A 222 7.90 3.24 3.20
C ALA A 222 7.12 3.20 4.52
N GLY A 223 7.82 3.15 5.65
CA GLY A 223 7.24 3.21 6.98
C GLY A 223 6.43 4.48 7.25
N LEU A 224 6.84 5.66 6.73
CA LEU A 224 6.03 6.88 6.78
C LEU A 224 4.67 6.67 6.10
N PHE A 225 4.66 6.07 4.91
CA PHE A 225 3.42 5.76 4.20
C PHE A 225 2.56 4.73 4.94
N PHE A 226 3.17 3.70 5.54
CA PHE A 226 2.44 2.73 6.35
C PHE A 226 1.84 3.38 7.59
N GLY A 227 2.57 4.30 8.23
CA GLY A 227 2.07 5.11 9.34
C GLY A 227 0.89 5.99 8.95
N LEU A 228 0.98 6.65 7.80
CA LEU A 228 -0.12 7.46 7.27
C LEU A 228 -1.33 6.59 6.90
N ALA A 229 -1.12 5.41 6.31
CA ALA A 229 -2.20 4.45 6.05
C ALA A 229 -2.91 4.03 7.35
N GLY A 230 -2.18 3.91 8.48
CA GLY A 230 -2.75 3.66 9.80
C GLY A 230 -3.60 4.82 10.32
N VAL A 231 -3.18 6.07 10.10
CA VAL A 231 -4.00 7.25 10.41
C VAL A 231 -5.28 7.23 9.57
N MET A 232 -5.21 6.92 8.27
CA MET A 232 -6.39 6.79 7.41
C MET A 232 -7.31 5.65 7.85
N GLN A 233 -6.74 4.52 8.30
CA GLN A 233 -7.51 3.40 8.83
C GLN A 233 -8.25 3.78 10.13
N MET A 234 -7.56 4.45 11.06
CA MET A 234 -8.15 4.98 12.29
C MET A 234 -9.26 6.00 11.99
N SER A 235 -9.00 6.93 11.06
CA SER A 235 -10.00 7.89 10.59
C SER A 235 -11.28 7.21 10.10
N ARG A 236 -11.14 6.17 9.28
CA ARG A 236 -12.27 5.43 8.71
C ARG A 236 -13.10 4.69 9.77
N LEU A 237 -12.44 4.09 10.76
CA LEU A 237 -13.10 3.33 11.82
C LEU A 237 -13.51 4.21 13.01
N ARG A 238 -12.95 5.43 13.11
CA ARG A 238 -13.05 6.34 14.26
C ARG A 238 -12.55 5.73 15.57
N GLN A 239 -11.68 4.74 15.44
CA GLN A 239 -11.07 4.02 16.56
C GLN A 239 -9.73 3.43 16.16
N GLY A 240 -8.83 3.26 17.11
CA GLY A 240 -7.61 2.48 16.99
C GLY A 240 -7.90 1.02 17.33
N ASP A 241 -7.84 0.13 16.34
CA ASP A 241 -8.06 -1.30 16.55
C ASP A 241 -6.75 -2.07 16.31
N PRO A 242 -6.20 -2.74 17.36
CA PRO A 242 -4.94 -3.47 17.24
C PRO A 242 -5.05 -4.74 16.38
N THR A 243 -6.27 -5.18 16.05
CA THR A 243 -6.52 -6.40 15.25
C THR A 243 -6.83 -6.10 13.79
N VAL A 244 -6.97 -4.83 13.41
CA VAL A 244 -7.28 -4.41 12.05
C VAL A 244 -6.14 -4.68 11.07
N ALA A 245 -6.45 -4.61 9.78
CA ALA A 245 -5.49 -4.71 8.68
C ALA A 245 -4.72 -6.05 8.60
N ILE A 246 -5.29 -7.14 9.13
CA ILE A 246 -4.78 -8.49 8.90
C ILE A 246 -5.05 -8.85 7.43
N GLY A 247 -4.01 -9.33 6.72
CA GLY A 247 -4.09 -9.63 5.29
C GLY A 247 -3.90 -8.40 4.38
N THR A 248 -3.90 -7.16 4.93
CA THR A 248 -3.68 -5.95 4.13
C THR A 248 -2.28 -5.93 3.50
N GLU A 249 -1.29 -6.60 4.09
CA GLU A 249 0.02 -6.81 3.49
C GLU A 249 -0.08 -7.47 2.12
N LEU A 250 -0.95 -8.46 1.97
CA LEU A 250 -1.18 -9.14 0.69
C LEU A 250 -1.88 -8.21 -0.31
N ASP A 251 -2.86 -7.42 0.14
CA ASP A 251 -3.54 -6.45 -0.73
C ASP A 251 -2.58 -5.40 -1.27
N VAL A 252 -1.70 -4.89 -0.41
CA VAL A 252 -0.72 -3.85 -0.77
C VAL A 252 0.32 -4.41 -1.73
N ILE A 253 0.84 -5.63 -1.49
CA ILE A 253 1.75 -6.30 -2.41
C ILE A 253 1.04 -6.60 -3.74
N ALA A 254 -0.18 -7.15 -3.70
CA ALA A 254 -0.98 -7.42 -4.89
C ALA A 254 -1.20 -6.15 -5.72
N ALA A 255 -1.53 -5.02 -5.07
CA ALA A 255 -1.70 -3.74 -5.75
C ALA A 255 -0.44 -3.32 -6.52
N VAL A 256 0.75 -3.49 -5.93
CA VAL A 256 2.01 -3.15 -6.60
C VAL A 256 2.30 -4.11 -7.75
N VAL A 257 2.11 -5.42 -7.55
CA VAL A 257 2.42 -6.45 -8.57
C VAL A 257 1.44 -6.38 -9.75
N ILE A 258 0.12 -6.28 -9.49
CA ILE A 258 -0.90 -6.06 -10.52
C ILE A 258 -0.63 -4.76 -11.27
N GLY A 259 -0.13 -3.74 -10.55
CA GLY A 259 0.30 -2.47 -11.11
C GLY A 259 1.56 -2.54 -11.97
N GLY A 260 2.17 -3.72 -12.14
CA GLY A 260 3.36 -3.95 -12.95
C GLY A 260 4.68 -3.78 -12.20
N GLY A 261 4.66 -3.84 -10.86
CA GLY A 261 5.88 -3.95 -10.05
C GLY A 261 6.39 -5.40 -10.05
N SER A 262 7.70 -5.58 -10.30
CA SER A 262 8.34 -6.89 -10.27
C SER A 262 8.87 -7.22 -8.88
N LEU A 263 8.53 -8.39 -8.34
CA LEU A 263 9.08 -8.89 -7.08
C LEU A 263 10.59 -9.19 -7.17
N SER A 264 11.12 -9.30 -8.39
CA SER A 264 12.56 -9.43 -8.62
C SER A 264 13.30 -8.09 -8.46
N GLY A 265 12.59 -6.98 -8.35
CA GLY A 265 13.14 -5.62 -8.27
C GLY A 265 13.42 -4.99 -9.63
N GLY A 266 13.78 -3.71 -9.61
CA GLY A 266 14.16 -2.95 -10.81
C GLY A 266 13.00 -2.44 -11.68
N GLU A 267 11.78 -2.90 -11.45
CA GLU A 267 10.60 -2.50 -12.23
C GLU A 267 9.42 -2.13 -11.33
N GLY A 268 8.65 -1.13 -11.73
CA GLY A 268 7.45 -0.68 -11.05
C GLY A 268 7.15 0.80 -11.26
N SER A 269 5.93 1.21 -10.92
CA SER A 269 5.54 2.61 -10.98
C SER A 269 4.45 2.94 -9.97
N ILE A 270 4.48 4.14 -9.43
CA ILE A 270 3.43 4.63 -8.51
C ILE A 270 2.07 4.63 -9.20
N LEU A 271 1.99 5.08 -10.46
CA LEU A 271 0.73 5.07 -11.20
C LEU A 271 0.15 3.66 -11.34
N GLY A 272 1.00 2.69 -11.71
CA GLY A 272 0.59 1.29 -11.78
C GLY A 272 0.07 0.79 -10.44
N SER A 273 0.79 1.03 -9.34
CA SER A 273 0.37 0.62 -8.00
C SER A 273 -0.95 1.27 -7.56
N MET A 274 -1.20 2.52 -7.95
CA MET A 274 -2.49 3.19 -7.72
C MET A 274 -3.63 2.48 -8.47
N VAL A 275 -3.40 2.11 -9.73
CA VAL A 275 -4.37 1.33 -10.52
C VAL A 275 -4.59 -0.05 -9.90
N GLY A 276 -3.52 -0.73 -9.47
CA GLY A 276 -3.62 -2.01 -8.75
C GLY A 276 -4.41 -1.89 -7.43
N ALA A 277 -4.22 -0.81 -6.67
CA ALA A 277 -5.01 -0.55 -5.47
C ALA A 277 -6.51 -0.37 -5.79
N LEU A 278 -6.85 0.29 -6.90
CA LEU A 278 -8.22 0.38 -7.38
C LEU A 278 -8.78 -1.00 -7.78
N VAL A 279 -7.99 -1.84 -8.47
CA VAL A 279 -8.38 -3.23 -8.79
C VAL A 279 -8.77 -3.97 -7.52
N MET A 280 -7.93 -3.91 -6.47
CA MET A 280 -8.19 -4.57 -5.19
C MET A 280 -9.45 -4.03 -4.50
N ALA A 281 -9.65 -2.71 -4.53
CA ALA A 281 -10.83 -2.07 -3.93
C ALA A 281 -12.13 -2.45 -4.67
N PHE A 282 -12.14 -2.43 -6.00
CA PHE A 282 -13.30 -2.85 -6.79
C PHE A 282 -13.60 -4.35 -6.61
N LEU A 283 -12.58 -5.19 -6.50
CA LEU A 283 -12.74 -6.61 -6.23
C LEU A 283 -13.40 -6.84 -4.86
N ARG A 284 -12.89 -6.20 -3.80
CA ARG A 284 -13.47 -6.30 -2.45
C ARG A 284 -14.89 -5.75 -2.40
N ASN A 285 -15.12 -4.57 -2.97
CA ASN A 285 -16.43 -3.94 -3.00
C ASN A 285 -17.43 -4.79 -3.78
N GLY A 286 -17.07 -5.27 -4.98
CA GLY A 286 -17.91 -6.12 -5.79
C GLY A 286 -18.27 -7.44 -5.09
N SER A 287 -17.28 -8.10 -4.48
CA SER A 287 -17.49 -9.32 -3.71
C SER A 287 -18.43 -9.09 -2.52
N GLN A 288 -18.28 -7.98 -1.81
CA GLN A 288 -19.18 -7.60 -0.71
C GLN A 288 -20.62 -7.35 -1.18
N GLN A 289 -20.80 -6.65 -2.32
CA GLN A 289 -22.14 -6.42 -2.88
C GLN A 289 -22.83 -7.70 -3.36
N MET A 290 -22.05 -8.70 -3.79
CA MET A 290 -22.56 -10.02 -4.13
C MET A 290 -22.79 -10.92 -2.92
N GLY A 291 -22.50 -10.44 -1.71
CA GLY A 291 -22.63 -11.23 -0.48
C GLY A 291 -21.60 -12.37 -0.37
N TRP A 292 -20.50 -12.31 -1.10
CA TRP A 292 -19.47 -13.35 -1.01
C TRP A 292 -18.79 -13.34 0.36
N PRO A 293 -18.66 -14.50 1.00
CA PRO A 293 -17.97 -14.61 2.27
C PRO A 293 -16.51 -14.14 2.16
N THR A 294 -15.94 -13.67 3.28
CA THR A 294 -14.57 -13.14 3.33
C THR A 294 -13.52 -14.16 2.85
N TYR A 295 -13.71 -15.46 3.16
CA TYR A 295 -12.79 -16.49 2.71
C TYR A 295 -12.72 -16.63 1.18
N VAL A 296 -13.82 -16.35 0.46
CA VAL A 296 -13.83 -16.36 -1.03
C VAL A 296 -12.96 -15.20 -1.54
N GLN A 297 -13.07 -14.02 -0.91
CA GLN A 297 -12.25 -12.87 -1.27
C GLN A 297 -10.76 -13.15 -1.05
N GLU A 298 -10.40 -13.77 0.09
CA GLU A 298 -9.01 -14.16 0.42
C GLU A 298 -8.46 -15.18 -0.59
N ILE A 299 -9.24 -16.19 -0.97
CA ILE A 299 -8.86 -17.17 -2.00
C ILE A 299 -8.61 -16.47 -3.35
N LEU A 300 -9.50 -15.60 -3.77
CA LEU A 300 -9.37 -14.86 -5.03
C LEU A 300 -8.11 -13.98 -5.03
N ILE A 301 -7.85 -13.26 -3.94
CA ILE A 301 -6.65 -12.43 -3.80
C ILE A 301 -5.41 -13.30 -3.91
N GLY A 302 -5.36 -14.45 -3.23
CA GLY A 302 -4.24 -15.38 -3.30
C GLY A 302 -4.01 -15.90 -4.73
N VAL A 303 -5.08 -16.30 -5.43
CA VAL A 303 -4.99 -16.75 -6.84
C VAL A 303 -4.48 -15.63 -7.75
N ILE A 304 -4.98 -14.40 -7.58
CA ILE A 304 -4.55 -13.25 -8.37
C ILE A 304 -3.07 -12.95 -8.15
N ILE A 305 -2.59 -12.97 -6.91
CA ILE A 305 -1.17 -12.76 -6.60
C ILE A 305 -0.31 -13.81 -7.29
N VAL A 306 -0.65 -15.09 -7.15
CA VAL A 306 0.12 -16.19 -7.77
C VAL A 306 0.12 -16.06 -9.28
N ALA A 307 -1.04 -15.77 -9.90
CA ALA A 307 -1.15 -15.57 -11.34
C ALA A 307 -0.31 -14.37 -11.81
N ALA A 308 -0.37 -13.24 -11.11
CA ALA A 308 0.39 -12.04 -11.45
C ALA A 308 1.90 -12.29 -11.38
N VAL A 309 2.37 -12.97 -10.32
CA VAL A 309 3.80 -13.33 -10.17
C VAL A 309 4.23 -14.36 -11.22
N ALA A 310 3.38 -15.34 -11.55
CA ALA A 310 3.67 -16.31 -12.60
C ALA A 310 3.83 -15.64 -13.96
N VAL A 311 2.95 -14.70 -14.29
CA VAL A 311 3.05 -13.89 -15.53
C VAL A 311 4.31 -13.03 -15.53
N ASP A 312 4.66 -12.41 -14.40
CA ASP A 312 5.89 -11.62 -14.27
C ASP A 312 7.15 -12.47 -14.53
N ARG A 313 7.25 -13.63 -13.89
CA ARG A 313 8.37 -14.56 -14.11
C ARG A 313 8.46 -15.06 -15.55
N TRP A 314 7.33 -15.43 -16.16
CA TRP A 314 7.30 -15.89 -17.55
C TRP A 314 7.76 -14.80 -18.53
N ARG A 315 7.46 -13.55 -18.24
CA ARG A 315 7.94 -12.39 -19.03
C ARG A 315 9.44 -12.23 -18.96
N HIS A 316 10.03 -12.32 -17.75
CA HIS A 316 11.48 -12.19 -17.54
C HIS A 316 12.25 -13.37 -18.14
N ALA A 317 11.74 -14.59 -18.07
CA ALA A 317 12.38 -15.76 -18.70
C ALA A 317 12.51 -15.65 -20.21
N ARG A 318 11.54 -15.05 -20.89
CA ARG A 318 11.59 -14.84 -22.36
C ARG A 318 12.41 -13.61 -22.79
N GLY A 319 12.64 -12.65 -21.92
CA GLY A 319 13.47 -11.47 -22.19
C GLY A 319 14.96 -11.70 -22.01
N GLY A 320 15.37 -12.80 -21.38
CA GLY A 320 16.77 -13.18 -21.19
C GLY A 320 17.35 -14.14 -22.27
N GLU A 321 16.52 -14.55 -23.23
CA GLU A 321 16.95 -15.42 -24.36
C GLU A 321 17.23 -14.63 -25.64
N GLU A 322 17.10 -13.30 -25.65
CA GLU A 322 17.48 -12.40 -26.75
C GLU A 322 18.70 -11.55 -26.33
#